data_7e0016e58244fa8296e3207f2ba84b48
#
_entry.id   7e0016e58244fa8296e3207f2ba84b48
#
_cell.length_a   1.000
_cell.length_b   1.000
_cell.length_c   1.000
_cell.angle_alpha   90.00
_cell.angle_beta   90.00
_cell.angle_gamma   90.00
#
_symmetry.space_group_name_H-M   'P 1'
#
loop_
_entity.id
_entity.type
_entity.pdbx_description
1 polymer ?
#
loop_
_entity_poly.entity_id
_entity_poly.type
_entity_poly.pdbx_seq_one_letter_code
_entity_poly.pdbx_strand_id
1 'polypeptide(L)'
;MKYLILIHSNPKPWAHPTSRFTDEGRALSVAEHEEGDRRFDVLLGELSANGELVTAEALADPASATVYRWRSGDSLASEGPYAETQEHLAGFFLIDCASRERAEEIAAQFAGPGSVAELRPAYVWE
;
A
#
# COMPACT_ATOMS: atom_id res chain seq x y z
N MET A 1 18.38 -6.23 -2.70
CA MET A 1 18.06 -4.81 -2.38
C MET A 1 16.59 -4.72 -1.96
N LYS A 2 16.35 -4.14 -0.82
CA LYS A 2 15.00 -4.07 -0.25
C LYS A 2 14.34 -2.73 -0.52
N TYR A 3 13.09 -2.80 -0.91
CA TYR A 3 12.25 -1.65 -1.18
C TYR A 3 10.88 -1.84 -0.54
N LEU A 4 10.24 -0.74 -0.17
CA LEU A 4 8.84 -0.72 0.23
C LEU A 4 8.02 -0.12 -0.90
N ILE A 5 6.90 -0.76 -1.19
CA ILE A 5 5.86 -0.20 -2.04
C ILE A 5 4.72 0.18 -1.12
N LEU A 6 4.51 1.48 -0.97
CA LEU A 6 3.51 2.04 -0.06
C LEU A 6 2.27 2.40 -0.86
N ILE A 7 1.14 1.85 -0.47
CA ILE A 7 -0.13 2.09 -1.16
C ILE A 7 -0.92 3.14 -0.40
N HIS A 8 -1.19 4.26 -1.06
CA HIS A 8 -1.98 5.36 -0.52
C HIS A 8 -3.32 5.38 -1.23
N SER A 9 -4.41 5.46 -0.46
CA SER A 9 -5.77 5.43 -1.00
C SER A 9 -6.74 6.05 0.00
N ASN A 10 -7.95 6.34 -0.45
CA ASN A 10 -9.03 6.80 0.42
C ASN A 10 -10.35 6.15 0.01
N PRO A 11 -10.49 4.85 0.24
CA PRO A 11 -11.74 4.15 -0.05
C PRO A 11 -12.84 4.60 0.92
N LYS A 12 -14.07 4.66 0.42
CA LYS A 12 -15.25 5.03 1.22
C LYS A 12 -16.40 4.06 0.88
N PRO A 13 -16.77 3.17 1.82
CA PRO A 13 -16.18 2.95 3.15
C PRO A 13 -14.77 2.37 3.06
N TRP A 14 -14.03 2.45 4.15
CA TRP A 14 -12.69 1.87 4.18
C TRP A 14 -12.78 0.35 4.14
N ALA A 15 -12.32 -0.22 3.04
CA ALA A 15 -12.33 -1.67 2.83
C ALA A 15 -11.28 -2.05 1.79
N HIS A 16 -10.93 -3.33 1.75
CA HIS A 16 -10.01 -3.90 0.78
C HIS A 16 -10.71 -4.95 -0.08
N PRO A 17 -10.36 -5.04 -1.36
CA PRO A 17 -9.41 -4.21 -2.08
C PRO A 17 -9.89 -2.77 -2.24
N THR A 18 -9.02 -1.82 -1.96
CA THR A 18 -9.38 -0.40 -1.91
C THR A 18 -9.97 0.11 -3.21
N SER A 19 -9.52 -0.41 -4.35
CA SER A 19 -9.96 0.02 -5.68
C SER A 19 -11.48 -0.05 -5.88
N ARG A 20 -12.17 -0.97 -5.19
CA ARG A 20 -13.61 -1.12 -5.32
C ARG A 20 -14.40 0.00 -4.64
N PHE A 21 -13.77 0.71 -3.72
CA PHE A 21 -14.41 1.70 -2.84
C PHE A 21 -13.89 3.11 -3.05
N THR A 22 -13.10 3.35 -4.11
CA THR A 22 -12.70 4.68 -4.55
C THR A 22 -13.64 5.19 -5.63
N ASP A 23 -13.70 6.49 -5.85
CA ASP A 23 -14.54 7.07 -6.91
C ASP A 23 -14.16 6.53 -8.28
N GLU A 24 -12.85 6.45 -8.57
CA GLU A 24 -12.37 5.89 -9.83
C GLU A 24 -12.75 4.42 -9.98
N GLY A 25 -12.60 3.64 -8.90
CA GLY A 25 -12.94 2.22 -8.92
C GLY A 25 -14.42 1.96 -9.11
N ARG A 26 -15.29 2.81 -8.55
CA ARG A 26 -16.75 2.67 -8.74
C ARG A 26 -17.19 2.88 -10.18
N ALA A 27 -16.41 3.63 -10.94
CA ALA A 27 -16.69 3.87 -12.36
C ALA A 27 -16.35 2.67 -13.25
N LEU A 28 -15.65 1.67 -12.71
CA LEU A 28 -15.26 0.48 -13.46
C LEU A 28 -16.38 -0.55 -13.49
N SER A 29 -16.43 -1.33 -14.58
CA SER A 29 -17.36 -2.45 -14.71
C SER A 29 -16.91 -3.64 -13.86
N VAL A 30 -17.82 -4.59 -13.64
CA VAL A 30 -17.50 -5.86 -12.98
C VAL A 30 -16.37 -6.60 -13.70
N ALA A 31 -16.40 -6.63 -15.03
CA ALA A 31 -15.36 -7.28 -15.83
C ALA A 31 -14.00 -6.61 -15.64
N GLU A 32 -13.94 -5.29 -15.55
CA GLU A 32 -12.70 -4.56 -15.31
C GLU A 32 -12.15 -4.84 -13.91
N HIS A 33 -13.00 -4.94 -12.89
CA HIS A 33 -12.59 -5.33 -11.54
C HIS A 33 -12.05 -6.77 -11.50
N GLU A 34 -12.72 -7.70 -12.17
CA GLU A 34 -12.28 -9.10 -12.24
C GLU A 34 -10.91 -9.20 -12.92
N GLU A 35 -10.71 -8.47 -14.00
CA GLU A 35 -9.41 -8.42 -14.69
C GLU A 35 -8.31 -7.85 -13.81
N GLY A 36 -8.60 -6.77 -13.06
CA GLY A 36 -7.67 -6.20 -12.10
C GLY A 36 -7.29 -7.16 -11.00
N ASP A 37 -8.27 -7.87 -10.43
CA ASP A 37 -8.04 -8.88 -9.40
C ASP A 37 -7.16 -10.01 -9.93
N ARG A 38 -7.42 -10.47 -11.14
CA ARG A 38 -6.63 -11.51 -11.78
C ARG A 38 -5.18 -11.10 -11.98
N ARG A 39 -4.95 -9.89 -12.47
CA ARG A 39 -3.59 -9.36 -12.66
C ARG A 39 -2.84 -9.26 -11.34
N PHE A 40 -3.53 -8.81 -10.29
CA PHE A 40 -2.96 -8.69 -8.96
C PHE A 40 -2.56 -10.05 -8.40
N ASP A 41 -3.44 -11.06 -8.53
CA ASP A 41 -3.16 -12.41 -8.07
C ASP A 41 -1.97 -13.03 -8.82
N VAL A 42 -1.90 -12.83 -10.13
CA VAL A 42 -0.77 -13.29 -10.93
C VAL A 42 0.53 -12.62 -10.48
N LEU A 43 0.51 -11.31 -10.28
CA LEU A 43 1.68 -10.56 -9.82
C LEU A 43 2.18 -11.07 -8.47
N LEU A 44 1.29 -11.20 -7.48
CA LEU A 44 1.66 -11.70 -6.15
C LEU A 44 2.18 -13.13 -6.22
N GLY A 45 1.57 -13.96 -7.04
CA GLY A 45 2.02 -15.34 -7.26
C GLY A 45 3.44 -15.40 -7.82
N GLU A 46 3.75 -14.58 -8.81
CA GLU A 46 5.09 -14.49 -9.40
C GLU A 46 6.13 -14.00 -8.39
N LEU A 47 5.82 -12.92 -7.67
CA LEU A 47 6.73 -12.35 -6.69
C LEU A 47 6.98 -13.31 -5.51
N SER A 48 5.97 -14.06 -5.12
CA SER A 48 6.11 -15.08 -4.08
C SER A 48 6.95 -16.25 -4.56
N ALA A 49 6.70 -16.73 -5.78
CA ALA A 49 7.41 -17.88 -6.35
C ALA A 49 8.89 -17.61 -6.57
N ASN A 50 9.25 -16.39 -6.97
CA ASN A 50 10.65 -16.03 -7.25
C ASN A 50 11.39 -15.45 -6.04
N GLY A 51 10.72 -15.34 -4.88
CA GLY A 51 11.33 -14.86 -3.64
C GLY A 51 11.44 -13.34 -3.52
N GLU A 52 10.88 -12.59 -4.46
CA GLU A 52 10.94 -11.12 -4.40
C GLU A 52 9.97 -10.53 -3.36
N LEU A 53 8.83 -11.17 -3.09
CA LEU A 53 7.91 -10.72 -2.06
C LEU A 53 8.37 -11.23 -0.69
N VAL A 54 8.74 -10.31 0.21
CA VAL A 54 9.15 -10.64 1.58
C VAL A 54 7.96 -10.68 2.50
N THR A 55 7.16 -9.62 2.52
CA THR A 55 5.93 -9.53 3.32
C THR A 55 5.04 -8.42 2.78
N ALA A 56 3.78 -8.45 3.19
CA ALA A 56 2.78 -7.45 2.84
C ALA A 56 1.70 -7.39 3.90
N GLU A 57 1.13 -6.22 4.12
CA GLU A 57 -0.01 -6.04 5.01
C GLU A 57 -0.97 -4.99 4.46
N ALA A 58 -2.26 -5.28 4.55
CA ALA A 58 -3.31 -4.30 4.36
C ALA A 58 -3.61 -3.66 5.71
N LEU A 59 -3.87 -2.37 5.73
CA LEU A 59 -4.13 -1.62 6.95
C LEU A 59 -5.62 -1.33 7.13
N ALA A 60 -6.06 -1.33 8.39
CA ALA A 60 -7.43 -0.99 8.74
C ALA A 60 -7.68 0.53 8.59
N ASP A 61 -8.95 0.93 8.79
CA ASP A 61 -9.38 2.31 8.69
C ASP A 61 -8.48 3.25 9.53
N PRO A 62 -7.97 4.34 8.94
CA PRO A 62 -7.16 5.33 9.67
C PRO A 62 -7.84 5.88 10.93
N ALA A 63 -9.17 5.90 10.98
CA ALA A 63 -9.91 6.31 12.18
C ALA A 63 -9.63 5.41 13.38
N SER A 64 -9.20 4.16 13.17
CA SER A 64 -8.82 3.23 14.23
C SER A 64 -7.40 3.44 14.75
N ALA A 65 -6.62 4.32 14.12
CA ALA A 65 -5.24 4.56 14.50
C ALA A 65 -5.14 5.31 15.83
N THR A 66 -4.04 5.07 16.55
CA THR A 66 -3.65 5.88 17.71
C THR A 66 -2.26 6.44 17.41
N VAL A 67 -2.08 7.73 17.61
CA VAL A 67 -0.82 8.42 17.37
C VAL A 67 -0.18 8.79 18.71
N TYR A 68 1.09 8.48 18.86
CA TYR A 68 1.87 8.80 20.06
C TYR A 68 2.92 9.85 19.71
N ARG A 69 2.93 10.94 20.46
CA ARG A 69 3.90 12.01 20.28
C ARG A 69 4.77 12.16 21.53
N TRP A 70 6.04 12.38 21.33
CA TRP A 70 6.97 12.64 22.42
C TRP A 70 6.89 14.11 22.84
N ARG A 71 6.62 14.34 24.12
CA ARG A 71 6.64 15.69 24.70
C ARG A 71 7.20 15.63 26.11
N SER A 72 8.24 16.46 26.36
CA SER A 72 8.82 16.65 27.71
C SER A 72 9.15 15.33 28.42
N GLY A 73 9.69 14.36 27.68
CA GLY A 73 10.07 13.07 28.25
C GLY A 73 8.98 12.02 28.27
N ASP A 74 7.77 12.35 27.83
CA ASP A 74 6.63 11.41 27.80
C ASP A 74 6.06 11.25 26.41
N SER A 75 5.43 10.10 26.17
CA SER A 75 4.63 9.90 24.97
C SER A 75 3.18 10.27 25.25
N LEU A 76 2.59 11.09 24.38
CA LEU A 76 1.18 11.48 24.46
C LEU A 76 0.41 10.83 23.33
N ALA A 77 -0.69 10.16 23.68
CA ALA A 77 -1.54 9.46 22.72
C ALA A 77 -2.65 10.37 22.20
N SER A 78 -2.96 10.24 20.91
CA SER A 78 -4.16 10.84 20.32
C SER A 78 -4.79 9.83 19.36
N GLU A 79 -6.11 9.86 19.27
CA GLU A 79 -6.86 8.98 18.38
C GLU A 79 -6.89 9.52 16.96
N GLY A 80 -7.09 8.61 16.00
CA GLY A 80 -7.22 8.92 14.60
C GLY A 80 -5.89 8.93 13.85
N PRO A 81 -5.93 9.23 12.57
CA PRO A 81 -4.73 9.19 11.74
C PRO A 81 -3.73 10.28 12.11
N TYR A 82 -2.48 10.06 11.71
CA TYR A 82 -1.38 11.01 11.94
C TYR A 82 -1.68 12.41 11.38
N ALA A 83 -2.32 12.46 10.22
CA ALA A 83 -2.68 13.72 9.58
C ALA A 83 -3.97 13.56 8.78
N GLU A 84 -4.74 14.66 8.65
CA GLU A 84 -5.87 14.71 7.73
C GLU A 84 -5.34 14.96 6.32
N THR A 85 -5.48 13.97 5.45
CA THR A 85 -5.01 14.02 4.07
C THR A 85 -6.10 13.49 3.15
N GLN A 86 -5.97 13.75 1.85
CA GLN A 86 -6.89 13.17 0.87
C GLN A 86 -6.74 11.66 0.77
N GLU A 87 -5.51 11.17 0.95
CA GLU A 87 -5.20 9.75 0.87
C GLU A 87 -4.43 9.35 2.11
N HIS A 88 -4.65 8.12 2.55
CA HIS A 88 -3.98 7.54 3.71
C HIS A 88 -3.24 6.28 3.29
N LEU A 89 -2.23 5.93 4.07
CA LEU A 89 -1.53 4.67 3.88
C LEU A 89 -2.50 3.51 4.09
N ALA A 90 -2.75 2.75 3.04
CA ALA A 90 -3.70 1.65 3.04
C ALA A 90 -3.03 0.27 3.16
N GLY A 91 -1.74 0.20 2.89
CA GLY A 91 -1.00 -1.04 2.96
C GLY A 91 0.40 -0.90 2.42
N PHE A 92 1.18 -1.97 2.53
CA PHE A 92 2.53 -1.97 2.00
C PHE A 92 2.94 -3.36 1.53
N PHE A 93 3.93 -3.37 0.64
CA PHE A 93 4.62 -4.57 0.18
C PHE A 93 6.11 -4.35 0.40
N LEU A 94 6.75 -5.27 1.11
CA LEU A 94 8.21 -5.28 1.23
C LEU A 94 8.75 -6.26 0.19
N ILE A 95 9.59 -5.76 -0.71
CA ILE A 95 10.19 -6.58 -1.75
C ILE A 95 11.71 -6.60 -1.61
N ASP A 96 12.31 -7.69 -2.05
CA ASP A 96 13.76 -7.83 -2.16
C ASP A 96 14.08 -8.25 -3.60
N CYS A 97 14.72 -7.36 -4.35
CA CYS A 97 14.96 -7.56 -5.76
C CYS A 97 16.38 -7.18 -6.16
N ALA A 98 16.74 -7.52 -7.41
CA ALA A 98 18.12 -7.41 -7.87
C ALA A 98 18.59 -5.99 -8.13
N SER A 99 17.66 -5.06 -8.47
CA SER A 99 18.03 -3.72 -8.91
C SER A 99 16.91 -2.70 -8.68
N ARG A 100 17.25 -1.42 -8.76
CA ARG A 100 16.27 -0.32 -8.73
C ARG A 100 15.29 -0.42 -9.90
N GLU A 101 15.80 -0.77 -11.08
CA GLU A 101 14.97 -0.92 -12.29
C GLU A 101 13.90 -2.00 -12.08
N ARG A 102 14.29 -3.12 -11.48
CA ARG A 102 13.34 -4.20 -11.16
C ARG A 102 12.29 -3.73 -10.16
N ALA A 103 12.70 -2.99 -9.12
CA ALA A 103 11.78 -2.44 -8.13
C ALA A 103 10.76 -1.50 -8.78
N GLU A 104 11.19 -0.67 -9.72
CA GLU A 104 10.30 0.24 -10.46
C GLU A 104 9.29 -0.51 -11.33
N GLU A 105 9.72 -1.57 -12.01
CA GLU A 105 8.83 -2.44 -12.78
C GLU A 105 7.75 -3.04 -11.90
N ILE A 106 8.13 -3.52 -10.73
CA ILE A 106 7.19 -4.11 -9.77
C ILE A 106 6.23 -3.05 -9.25
N ALA A 107 6.75 -1.92 -8.78
CA ALA A 107 5.94 -0.85 -8.18
C ALA A 107 4.89 -0.30 -9.14
N ALA A 108 5.24 -0.13 -10.41
CA ALA A 108 4.31 0.38 -11.43
C ALA A 108 3.07 -0.50 -11.58
N GLN A 109 3.20 -1.80 -11.33
CA GLN A 109 2.09 -2.74 -11.46
C GLN A 109 1.14 -2.72 -10.26
N PHE A 110 1.53 -2.08 -9.14
CA PHE A 110 0.68 -1.93 -7.97
C PHE A 110 -0.19 -0.68 -8.01
N ALA A 111 0.07 0.25 -8.91
CA ALA A 111 -0.80 1.42 -9.08
C ALA A 111 -2.14 0.97 -9.67
N GLY A 112 -3.23 1.40 -9.05
CA GLY A 112 -4.57 1.01 -9.48
C GLY A 112 -5.56 2.16 -9.36
N PRO A 113 -6.82 1.93 -9.74
CA PRO A 113 -7.85 2.98 -9.69
C PRO A 113 -8.02 3.57 -8.29
N GLY A 114 -7.81 4.88 -8.18
CA GLY A 114 -7.95 5.62 -6.92
C GLY A 114 -6.86 5.36 -5.90
N SER A 115 -5.74 4.74 -6.28
CA SER A 115 -4.62 4.51 -5.39
C SER A 115 -3.31 4.99 -5.99
N VAL A 116 -2.35 5.28 -5.12
CA VAL A 116 -1.00 5.69 -5.47
C VAL A 116 -0.02 4.68 -4.89
N ALA A 117 0.91 4.20 -5.71
CA ALA A 117 1.99 3.34 -5.25
C ALA A 117 3.28 4.18 -5.17
N GLU A 118 3.80 4.27 -3.97
CA GLU A 118 5.06 4.98 -3.70
C GLU A 118 6.18 3.96 -3.50
N LEU A 119 7.23 4.04 -4.29
CA LEU A 119 8.40 3.19 -4.13
C LEU A 119 9.45 3.90 -3.27
N ARG A 120 9.86 3.25 -2.18
CA ARG A 120 10.87 3.82 -1.27
C ARG A 120 11.91 2.76 -0.90
N PRO A 121 13.20 3.04 -1.11
CA PRO A 121 14.25 2.13 -0.66
C PRO A 121 14.23 1.98 0.86
N ALA A 122 14.47 0.76 1.35
CA ALA A 122 14.71 0.56 2.76
C ALA A 122 16.07 1.16 3.13
N TYR A 123 16.18 1.74 4.32
CA TYR A 123 17.43 2.29 4.80
C TYR A 123 18.43 1.15 5.08
N VAL A 124 19.63 1.30 4.57
CA VAL A 124 20.70 0.30 4.81
C VAL A 124 21.53 0.78 5.99
N TRP A 125 21.48 0.03 7.09
CA TRP A 125 22.29 0.30 8.28
C TRP A 125 23.72 -0.19 8.07
N GLU A 126 24.66 0.64 8.40
CA GLU A 126 26.09 0.31 8.33
C GLU A 126 26.67 0.02 9.70
#